data_ab587c5690ef7a7ee0e0d601d479f7d1
#
_entry.id   ab587c5690ef7a7ee0e0d601d479f7d1
#
_cell.length_a   1.000
_cell.length_b   1.000
_cell.length_c   1.000
_cell.angle_alpha   90.00
_cell.angle_beta   90.00
_cell.angle_gamma   90.00
#
_symmetry.space_group_name_H-M   'P 1'
#
loop_
_entity.id
_entity.type
_entity.pdbx_description
1 polymer ?
#
loop_
_entity_poly.entity_id
_entity_poly.type
_entity_poly.pdbx_seq_one_letter_code
_entity_poly.pdbx_strand_id
1 'polypeptide(L)'
;MKEVSIVKNYTPKEYQQHSSCPHSQISKNKMVLGISFAIITFYMVVEFLGGYWFNSLTLMADAGHMANDSLSIFLAWIGLFLSLRWQKWLALINGISLVWVAIWIFIEAVTRWQAPIEIDALPMLGVALLGFGINLLVAFIMLKSNRHNLNIRAAYLHVLVDLFGSVVAIIAGISAWWLNWQWVDVVASGILSLFVLYSGISTVFQAVKSLYDRNTHFLLGDHSH
;
A
#
# COMPACT_ATOMS: atom_id res chain seq x y z
N MET A 1 17.43 65.39 -13.94
CA MET A 1 16.75 64.14 -13.62
C MET A 1 17.46 63.04 -14.37
N LYS A 2 18.25 62.21 -13.69
CA LYS A 2 19.02 61.12 -14.28
C LYS A 2 18.42 59.84 -13.77
N GLU A 3 17.74 59.09 -14.61
CA GLU A 3 17.38 57.70 -14.35
C GLU A 3 18.63 56.82 -14.48
N VAL A 4 19.00 56.18 -13.39
CA VAL A 4 20.09 55.19 -13.34
C VAL A 4 19.44 53.80 -13.52
N SER A 5 19.53 53.27 -14.74
CA SER A 5 19.16 51.88 -15.01
C SER A 5 20.25 50.96 -14.48
N ILE A 6 19.91 50.23 -13.41
CA ILE A 6 20.74 49.13 -12.85
C ILE A 6 20.53 47.90 -13.72
N VAL A 7 21.36 47.67 -14.71
CA VAL A 7 21.46 46.39 -15.40
C VAL A 7 22.28 45.46 -14.51
N LYS A 8 21.60 44.50 -13.83
CA LYS A 8 22.28 43.41 -13.15
C LYS A 8 22.87 42.46 -14.20
N ASN A 9 24.19 42.46 -14.31
CA ASN A 9 24.94 41.49 -15.10
C ASN A 9 24.84 40.11 -14.43
N TYR A 10 23.96 39.24 -14.93
CA TYR A 10 23.95 37.83 -14.59
C TYR A 10 25.04 37.12 -15.39
N THR A 11 25.98 36.47 -14.71
CA THR A 11 27.03 35.67 -15.34
C THR A 11 26.45 34.38 -15.94
N PRO A 12 26.95 33.88 -17.08
CA PRO A 12 26.39 32.70 -17.76
C PRO A 12 26.48 31.36 -16.98
N LYS A 13 27.17 31.34 -15.85
CA LYS A 13 27.33 30.12 -15.03
C LYS A 13 26.12 29.75 -14.17
N GLU A 14 25.19 30.65 -13.91
CA GLU A 14 23.97 30.36 -13.13
C GLU A 14 22.86 29.74 -13.97
N TYR A 15 22.92 29.79 -15.28
CA TYR A 15 21.90 29.22 -16.18
C TYR A 15 22.05 27.72 -16.44
N GLN A 16 23.17 27.08 -16.06
CA GLN A 16 23.42 25.66 -16.32
C GLN A 16 22.95 24.70 -15.24
N GLN A 17 22.43 25.20 -14.11
CA GLN A 17 22.05 24.34 -12.99
C GLN A 17 20.54 23.97 -12.94
N HIS A 18 19.71 24.45 -13.88
CA HIS A 18 18.26 24.21 -13.90
C HIS A 18 17.69 23.58 -15.17
N SER A 19 18.51 23.04 -16.07
CA SER A 19 18.02 22.39 -17.30
C SER A 19 18.16 20.85 -17.28
N SER A 20 17.70 20.19 -16.23
CA SER A 20 17.24 18.82 -16.40
C SER A 20 15.85 18.89 -17.02
N CYS A 21 15.73 18.49 -18.31
CA CYS A 21 14.46 18.52 -19.05
C CYS A 21 13.32 17.91 -18.22
N PRO A 22 12.16 18.59 -18.08
CA PRO A 22 11.02 18.08 -17.29
C PRO A 22 10.59 16.67 -17.70
N HIS A 23 10.72 16.33 -18.98
CA HIS A 23 10.42 15.02 -19.55
C HIS A 23 11.26 13.88 -18.97
N SER A 24 12.56 14.09 -18.70
CA SER A 24 13.42 13.04 -18.17
C SER A 24 13.12 12.72 -16.68
N GLN A 25 12.71 13.73 -15.92
CA GLN A 25 12.30 13.54 -14.52
C GLN A 25 10.94 12.85 -14.39
N ILE A 26 9.98 13.18 -15.25
CA ILE A 26 8.66 12.53 -15.29
C ILE A 26 8.82 11.05 -15.65
N SER A 27 9.68 10.72 -16.62
CA SER A 27 9.96 9.33 -17.02
C SER A 27 10.61 8.54 -15.88
N LYS A 28 11.61 9.10 -15.20
CA LYS A 28 12.27 8.46 -14.04
C LYS A 28 11.29 8.20 -12.88
N ASN A 29 10.42 9.15 -12.57
CA ASN A 29 9.45 9.00 -11.50
C ASN A 29 8.44 7.89 -11.80
N LYS A 30 7.96 7.76 -13.04
CA LYS A 30 7.07 6.67 -13.47
C LYS A 30 7.75 5.32 -13.37
N MET A 31 9.02 5.23 -13.77
CA MET A 31 9.80 4.00 -13.71
C MET A 31 10.05 3.57 -12.26
N VAL A 32 10.42 4.48 -11.37
CA VAL A 32 10.61 4.20 -9.93
C VAL A 32 9.32 3.66 -9.31
N LEU A 33 8.18 4.33 -9.53
CA LEU A 33 6.90 3.87 -9.03
C LEU A 33 6.51 2.48 -9.57
N GLY A 34 6.69 2.24 -10.87
CA GLY A 34 6.38 0.95 -11.50
C GLY A 34 7.23 -0.19 -10.97
N ILE A 35 8.55 0.01 -10.83
CA ILE A 35 9.47 -0.99 -10.28
C ILE A 35 9.13 -1.26 -8.81
N SER A 36 8.94 -0.22 -8.01
CA SER A 36 8.56 -0.36 -6.60
C SER A 36 7.27 -1.14 -6.44
N PHE A 37 6.25 -0.81 -7.23
CA PHE A 37 4.98 -1.53 -7.24
C PHE A 37 5.15 -3.01 -7.60
N ALA A 38 5.93 -3.33 -8.64
CA ALA A 38 6.17 -4.72 -9.06
C ALA A 38 6.87 -5.53 -7.96
N ILE A 39 7.88 -4.95 -7.30
CA ILE A 39 8.64 -5.58 -6.22
C ILE A 39 7.71 -5.85 -5.03
N ILE A 40 6.92 -4.84 -4.61
CA ILE A 40 6.00 -4.96 -3.46
C ILE A 40 4.90 -5.99 -3.76
N THR A 41 4.31 -5.96 -4.95
CA THR A 41 3.26 -6.92 -5.33
C THR A 41 3.81 -8.36 -5.39
N PHE A 42 5.02 -8.55 -5.89
CA PHE A 42 5.67 -9.86 -5.88
C PHE A 42 5.93 -10.34 -4.45
N TYR A 43 6.47 -9.47 -3.60
CA TYR A 43 6.72 -9.81 -2.21
C TYR A 43 5.42 -10.14 -1.44
N MET A 44 4.35 -9.38 -1.64
CA MET A 44 3.04 -9.66 -1.08
C MET A 44 2.58 -11.11 -1.32
N VAL A 45 2.79 -11.63 -2.53
CA VAL A 45 2.46 -13.03 -2.84
C VAL A 45 3.32 -13.99 -2.04
N VAL A 46 4.62 -13.72 -1.92
CA VAL A 46 5.56 -14.53 -1.12
C VAL A 46 5.14 -14.51 0.36
N GLU A 47 4.79 -13.35 0.87
CA GLU A 47 4.37 -13.17 2.27
C GLU A 47 3.07 -13.87 2.58
N PHE A 48 2.07 -13.77 1.70
CA PHE A 48 0.80 -14.49 1.84
C PHE A 48 1.00 -16.01 1.85
N LEU A 49 1.79 -16.54 0.92
CA LEU A 49 2.11 -17.97 0.85
C LEU A 49 2.93 -18.41 2.07
N GLY A 50 3.89 -17.59 2.50
CA GLY A 50 4.67 -17.86 3.70
C GLY A 50 3.81 -17.87 4.96
N GLY A 51 2.90 -16.92 5.11
CA GLY A 51 1.92 -16.89 6.19
C GLY A 51 1.05 -18.14 6.25
N TYR A 52 0.57 -18.59 5.09
CA TYR A 52 -0.23 -19.80 4.96
C TYR A 52 0.56 -21.07 5.30
N TRP A 53 1.77 -21.25 4.75
CA TRP A 53 2.58 -22.45 4.96
C TRP A 53 3.19 -22.55 6.35
N PHE A 54 3.52 -21.40 6.96
CA PHE A 54 4.18 -21.35 8.28
C PHE A 54 3.18 -21.07 9.42
N ASN A 55 1.88 -21.10 9.13
CA ASN A 55 0.80 -20.88 10.09
C ASN A 55 0.85 -19.49 10.77
N SER A 56 1.44 -18.46 10.16
CA SER A 56 1.49 -17.11 10.72
C SER A 56 0.33 -16.26 10.21
N LEU A 57 -0.56 -15.90 11.13
CA LEU A 57 -1.66 -14.97 10.82
C LEU A 57 -1.18 -13.54 10.66
N THR A 58 -0.09 -13.15 11.31
CA THR A 58 0.49 -11.81 11.17
C THR A 58 0.98 -11.57 9.74
N LEU A 59 1.73 -12.52 9.14
CA LEU A 59 2.13 -12.42 7.73
C LEU A 59 0.92 -12.37 6.79
N MET A 60 -0.11 -13.16 7.06
CA MET A 60 -1.33 -13.14 6.22
C MET A 60 -2.09 -11.83 6.33
N ALA A 61 -2.13 -11.22 7.52
CA ALA A 61 -2.77 -9.93 7.72
C ALA A 61 -2.01 -8.79 7.05
N ASP A 62 -0.66 -8.79 7.12
CA ASP A 62 0.20 -7.81 6.47
C ASP A 62 0.08 -7.92 4.94
N ALA A 63 0.18 -9.13 4.38
CA ALA A 63 -0.06 -9.39 2.97
C ALA A 63 -1.46 -8.96 2.51
N GLY A 64 -2.50 -9.13 3.35
CA GLY A 64 -3.85 -8.65 3.09
C GLY A 64 -3.94 -7.13 2.96
N HIS A 65 -3.21 -6.39 3.79
CA HIS A 65 -3.09 -4.94 3.68
C HIS A 65 -2.42 -4.53 2.35
N MET A 66 -1.27 -5.12 2.04
CA MET A 66 -0.55 -4.87 0.79
C MET A 66 -1.37 -5.24 -0.45
N ALA A 67 -2.21 -6.29 -0.37
CA ALA A 67 -3.10 -6.70 -1.46
C ALA A 67 -4.13 -5.61 -1.81
N ASN A 68 -4.70 -4.94 -0.80
CA ASN A 68 -5.64 -3.84 -1.02
C ASN A 68 -5.03 -2.74 -1.90
N ASP A 69 -3.82 -2.36 -1.58
CA ASP A 69 -3.15 -1.24 -2.22
C ASP A 69 -2.67 -1.60 -3.62
N SER A 70 -2.12 -2.80 -3.77
CA SER A 70 -1.77 -3.36 -5.08
C SER A 70 -2.98 -3.48 -6.00
N LEU A 71 -4.11 -3.99 -5.49
CA LEU A 71 -5.36 -4.07 -6.25
C LEU A 71 -5.92 -2.69 -6.60
N SER A 72 -5.86 -1.73 -5.69
CA SER A 72 -6.32 -0.36 -5.94
C SER A 72 -5.56 0.30 -7.10
N ILE A 73 -4.23 0.13 -7.15
CA ILE A 73 -3.40 0.64 -8.26
C ILE A 73 -3.69 -0.13 -9.55
N PHE A 74 -3.84 -1.46 -9.48
CA PHE A 74 -4.19 -2.30 -10.62
C PHE A 74 -5.56 -1.93 -11.21
N LEU A 75 -6.55 -1.70 -10.36
CA LEU A 75 -7.89 -1.25 -10.76
C LEU A 75 -7.86 0.14 -11.38
N ALA A 76 -7.05 1.06 -10.87
CA ALA A 76 -6.84 2.36 -11.47
C ALA A 76 -6.21 2.24 -12.87
N TRP A 77 -5.26 1.32 -13.06
CA TRP A 77 -4.64 1.07 -14.36
C TRP A 77 -5.61 0.42 -15.36
N ILE A 78 -6.31 -0.65 -14.99
CA ILE A 78 -7.36 -1.27 -15.83
C ILE A 78 -8.49 -0.28 -16.09
N GLY A 79 -8.76 0.60 -15.16
CA GLY A 79 -9.76 1.64 -15.28
C GLY A 79 -9.57 2.57 -16.47
N LEU A 80 -8.35 2.70 -16.98
CA LEU A 80 -8.08 3.45 -18.23
C LEU A 80 -8.71 2.78 -19.45
N PHE A 81 -8.98 1.48 -19.39
CA PHE A 81 -9.54 0.67 -20.49
C PHE A 81 -11.02 0.29 -20.27
N LEU A 82 -11.53 0.43 -19.05
CA LEU A 82 -12.87 0.07 -18.64
C LEU A 82 -13.77 1.30 -18.48
N SER A 83 -15.08 1.12 -18.73
CA SER A 83 -16.05 2.17 -18.44
C SER A 83 -16.09 2.46 -16.93
N LEU A 84 -16.41 3.72 -16.56
CA LEU A 84 -16.52 4.17 -15.16
C LEU A 84 -17.45 3.30 -14.29
N ARG A 85 -18.44 2.63 -14.89
CA ARG A 85 -19.30 1.70 -14.15
C ARG A 85 -18.54 0.48 -13.66
N TRP A 86 -17.77 -0.16 -14.54
CA TRP A 86 -16.98 -1.35 -14.19
C TRP A 86 -15.92 -1.06 -13.14
N GLN A 87 -15.27 0.12 -13.22
CA GLN A 87 -14.30 0.54 -12.21
C GLN A 87 -14.89 0.58 -10.81
N LYS A 88 -16.11 1.13 -10.66
CA LYS A 88 -16.81 1.22 -9.38
C LYS A 88 -17.21 -0.15 -8.82
N TRP A 89 -17.70 -1.03 -9.70
CA TRP A 89 -18.02 -2.40 -9.31
C TRP A 89 -16.79 -3.19 -8.88
N LEU A 90 -15.68 -3.05 -9.59
CA LEU A 90 -14.42 -3.70 -9.24
C LEU A 90 -13.89 -3.18 -7.89
N ALA A 91 -13.97 -1.87 -7.65
CA ALA A 91 -13.60 -1.28 -6.36
C ALA A 91 -14.49 -1.81 -5.22
N LEU A 92 -15.80 -1.98 -5.47
CA LEU A 92 -16.73 -2.55 -4.51
C LEU A 92 -16.39 -4.01 -4.20
N ILE A 93 -16.14 -4.83 -5.23
CA ILE A 93 -15.76 -6.24 -5.07
C ILE A 93 -14.44 -6.33 -4.28
N ASN A 94 -13.45 -5.50 -4.60
CA ASN A 94 -12.19 -5.43 -3.87
C ASN A 94 -12.43 -5.11 -2.38
N GLY A 95 -13.18 -4.05 -2.08
CA GLY A 95 -13.48 -3.68 -0.69
C GLY A 95 -14.21 -4.79 0.07
N ILE A 96 -15.18 -5.47 -0.55
CA ILE A 96 -15.90 -6.60 0.06
C ILE A 96 -14.95 -7.77 0.32
N SER A 97 -14.06 -8.11 -0.62
CA SER A 97 -13.10 -9.21 -0.44
C SER A 97 -12.14 -8.95 0.71
N LEU A 98 -11.72 -7.70 0.91
CA LEU A 98 -10.88 -7.30 2.04
C LEU A 98 -11.60 -7.41 3.38
N VAL A 99 -12.83 -6.94 3.45
CA VAL A 99 -13.67 -7.10 4.65
C VAL A 99 -13.81 -8.57 5.00
N TRP A 100 -14.04 -9.42 3.99
CA TRP A 100 -14.12 -10.87 4.18
C TRP A 100 -12.82 -11.46 4.74
N VAL A 101 -11.68 -11.15 4.13
CA VAL A 101 -10.36 -11.64 4.58
C VAL A 101 -10.04 -11.15 5.99
N ALA A 102 -10.30 -9.86 6.28
CA ALA A 102 -10.07 -9.30 7.60
C ALA A 102 -10.91 -9.97 8.69
N ILE A 103 -12.19 -10.20 8.43
CA ILE A 103 -13.08 -10.90 9.36
C ILE A 103 -12.59 -12.35 9.55
N TRP A 104 -12.21 -13.03 8.48
CA TRP A 104 -11.70 -14.39 8.56
C TRP A 104 -10.42 -14.47 9.42
N ILE A 105 -9.43 -13.58 9.19
CA ILE A 105 -8.21 -13.52 10.01
C ILE A 105 -8.53 -13.22 11.46
N PHE A 106 -9.48 -12.31 11.74
CA PHE A 106 -9.87 -11.97 13.10
C PHE A 106 -10.52 -13.16 13.83
N ILE A 107 -11.43 -13.86 13.16
CA ILE A 107 -12.06 -15.07 13.72
C ILE A 107 -11.01 -16.14 13.99
N GLU A 108 -10.11 -16.37 13.05
CA GLU A 108 -9.02 -17.34 13.18
C GLU A 108 -8.08 -16.96 14.34
N ALA A 109 -7.77 -15.67 14.53
CA ALA A 109 -6.99 -15.19 15.66
C ALA A 109 -7.69 -15.48 17.00
N VAL A 110 -9.00 -15.26 17.10
CA VAL A 110 -9.78 -15.60 18.30
C VAL A 110 -9.79 -17.12 18.55
N THR A 111 -9.91 -17.92 17.50
CA THR A 111 -9.88 -19.39 17.60
C THR A 111 -8.52 -19.88 18.09
N ARG A 112 -7.42 -19.34 17.54
CA ARG A 112 -6.05 -19.68 17.96
C ARG A 112 -5.70 -19.18 19.36
N TRP A 113 -6.37 -18.16 19.85
CA TRP A 113 -6.25 -17.75 21.25
C TRP A 113 -6.75 -18.81 22.20
N GLN A 114 -7.83 -19.54 21.83
CA GLN A 114 -8.41 -20.61 22.63
C GLN A 114 -7.72 -21.96 22.42
N ALA A 115 -7.27 -22.23 21.19
CA ALA A 115 -6.58 -23.45 20.79
C ALA A 115 -5.31 -23.09 19.99
N PRO A 116 -4.19 -22.80 20.66
CA PRO A 116 -2.95 -22.39 20.01
C PRO A 116 -2.45 -23.44 18.99
N ILE A 117 -2.08 -22.97 17.80
CA ILE A 117 -1.45 -23.78 16.74
C ILE A 117 0.05 -23.44 16.73
N GLU A 118 0.88 -24.46 16.56
CA GLU A 118 2.32 -24.25 16.41
C GLU A 118 2.63 -23.51 15.13
N ILE A 119 3.45 -22.47 15.25
CA ILE A 119 3.94 -21.65 14.14
C ILE A 119 5.36 -22.10 13.82
N ASP A 120 5.66 -22.29 12.54
CA ASP A 120 7.01 -22.50 12.05
C ASP A 120 7.80 -21.16 12.14
N ALA A 121 8.24 -20.82 13.36
CA ALA A 121 8.74 -19.50 13.70
C ALA A 121 10.00 -19.11 12.90
N LEU A 122 10.90 -20.04 12.61
CA LEU A 122 12.15 -19.75 11.91
C LEU A 122 11.95 -19.38 10.43
N PRO A 123 11.20 -20.16 9.63
CA PRO A 123 10.86 -19.75 8.26
C PRO A 123 9.98 -18.50 8.22
N MET A 124 9.00 -18.37 9.14
CA MET A 124 8.20 -17.16 9.28
C MET A 124 9.08 -15.92 9.46
N LEU A 125 10.06 -15.98 10.38
CA LEU A 125 11.00 -14.91 10.62
C LEU A 125 11.84 -14.59 9.38
N GLY A 126 12.22 -15.62 8.61
CA GLY A 126 12.91 -15.45 7.33
C GLY A 126 12.11 -14.64 6.33
N VAL A 127 10.80 -14.92 6.19
CA VAL A 127 9.91 -14.16 5.31
C VAL A 127 9.73 -12.73 5.81
N ALA A 128 9.52 -12.52 7.12
CA ALA A 128 9.37 -11.20 7.71
C ALA A 128 10.63 -10.32 7.54
N LEU A 129 11.83 -10.89 7.73
CA LEU A 129 13.10 -10.20 7.50
C LEU A 129 13.31 -9.85 6.02
N LEU A 130 12.92 -10.75 5.11
CA LEU A 130 12.94 -10.49 3.67
C LEU A 130 12.05 -9.29 3.34
N GLY A 131 10.84 -9.25 3.89
CA GLY A 131 9.88 -8.15 3.70
C GLY A 131 10.40 -6.83 4.23
N PHE A 132 10.94 -6.85 5.43
CA PHE A 132 11.57 -5.66 5.99
C PHE A 132 12.69 -5.14 5.07
N GLY A 133 13.56 -6.02 4.56
CA GLY A 133 14.64 -5.66 3.63
C GLY A 133 14.11 -5.09 2.31
N ILE A 134 13.07 -5.69 1.74
CA ILE A 134 12.43 -5.23 0.50
C ILE A 134 11.77 -3.86 0.69
N ASN A 135 10.99 -3.68 1.75
CA ASN A 135 10.32 -2.42 2.04
C ASN A 135 11.33 -1.32 2.34
N LEU A 136 12.42 -1.63 3.05
CA LEU A 136 13.53 -0.70 3.29
C LEU A 136 14.23 -0.30 1.99
N LEU A 137 14.48 -1.25 1.08
CA LEU A 137 15.07 -1.00 -0.24
C LEU A 137 14.17 -0.08 -1.07
N VAL A 138 12.88 -0.37 -1.12
CA VAL A 138 11.89 0.44 -1.87
C VAL A 138 11.79 1.84 -1.27
N ALA A 139 11.72 1.97 0.06
CA ALA A 139 11.76 3.26 0.74
C ALA A 139 13.01 4.06 0.37
N PHE A 140 14.17 3.43 0.34
CA PHE A 140 15.43 4.07 -0.04
C PHE A 140 15.47 4.52 -1.51
N ILE A 141 14.94 3.72 -2.43
CA ILE A 141 14.79 4.07 -3.85
C ILE A 141 13.88 5.30 -3.99
N MET A 142 12.76 5.32 -3.28
CA MET A 142 11.82 6.46 -3.29
C MET A 142 12.43 7.72 -2.65
N LEU A 143 13.24 7.58 -1.60
CA LEU A 143 13.94 8.71 -0.97
C LEU A 143 14.91 9.42 -1.91
N LYS A 144 15.53 8.69 -2.85
CA LYS A 144 16.43 9.25 -3.87
C LYS A 144 15.70 9.90 -5.03
N SER A 145 14.38 9.71 -5.13
CA SER A 145 13.55 10.28 -6.18
C SER A 145 13.04 11.68 -5.80
N ASN A 146 12.37 12.36 -6.74
CA ASN A 146 11.90 13.73 -6.54
C ASN A 146 10.73 13.79 -5.54
N ARG A 147 11.00 14.21 -4.30
CA ARG A 147 10.04 14.30 -3.19
C ARG A 147 8.97 15.39 -3.38
N HIS A 148 9.13 16.29 -4.34
CA HIS A 148 8.10 17.30 -4.64
C HIS A 148 6.90 16.71 -5.41
N ASN A 149 7.04 15.49 -5.94
CA ASN A 149 5.93 14.79 -6.57
C ASN A 149 5.02 14.15 -5.50
N LEU A 150 3.74 14.56 -5.47
CA LEU A 150 2.75 14.09 -4.50
C LEU A 150 2.56 12.56 -4.55
N ASN A 151 2.64 11.97 -5.74
CA ASN A 151 2.48 10.51 -5.91
C ASN A 151 3.64 9.74 -5.27
N ILE A 152 4.88 10.24 -5.41
CA ILE A 152 6.06 9.62 -4.77
C ILE A 152 5.95 9.76 -3.25
N ARG A 153 5.51 10.92 -2.76
CA ARG A 153 5.33 11.14 -1.32
C ARG A 153 4.25 10.22 -0.73
N ALA A 154 3.13 10.05 -1.43
CA ALA A 154 2.07 9.14 -1.00
C ALA A 154 2.56 7.69 -0.98
N ALA A 155 3.23 7.24 -2.06
CA ALA A 155 3.80 5.89 -2.15
C ALA A 155 4.87 5.64 -1.08
N TYR A 156 5.71 6.64 -0.77
CA TYR A 156 6.71 6.53 0.30
C TYR A 156 6.07 6.34 1.68
N LEU A 157 5.01 7.13 1.99
CA LEU A 157 4.29 6.97 3.26
C LEU A 157 3.64 5.59 3.37
N HIS A 158 3.15 5.06 2.26
CA HIS A 158 2.61 3.71 2.19
C HIS A 158 3.67 2.66 2.52
N VAL A 159 4.83 2.70 1.87
CA VAL A 159 5.95 1.79 2.15
C VAL A 159 6.42 1.86 3.61
N LEU A 160 6.29 3.03 4.27
CA LEU A 160 6.57 3.14 5.71
C LEU A 160 5.56 2.37 6.57
N VAL A 161 4.30 2.29 6.16
CA VAL A 161 3.27 1.47 6.85
C VAL A 161 3.59 -0.01 6.67
N ASP A 162 3.96 -0.44 5.46
CA ASP A 162 4.38 -1.82 5.18
C ASP A 162 5.64 -2.20 5.98
N LEU A 163 6.58 -1.24 6.13
CA LEU A 163 7.77 -1.44 6.97
C LEU A 163 7.39 -1.67 8.44
N PHE A 164 6.38 -0.95 8.93
CA PHE A 164 5.87 -1.15 10.29
C PHE A 164 5.22 -2.53 10.44
N GLY A 165 4.43 -3.00 9.47
CA GLY A 165 3.86 -4.35 9.44
C GLY A 165 4.93 -5.43 9.51
N SER A 166 5.99 -5.30 8.68
CA SER A 166 7.14 -6.21 8.70
C SER A 166 7.86 -6.23 10.06
N VAL A 167 8.00 -5.08 10.74
CA VAL A 167 8.57 -5.04 12.10
C VAL A 167 7.70 -5.80 13.10
N VAL A 168 6.40 -5.65 13.02
CA VAL A 168 5.45 -6.39 13.87
C VAL A 168 5.57 -7.90 13.63
N ALA A 169 5.67 -8.34 12.36
CA ALA A 169 5.87 -9.74 12.00
C ALA A 169 7.23 -10.29 12.52
N ILE A 170 8.30 -9.50 12.47
CA ILE A 170 9.60 -9.87 13.04
C ILE A 170 9.50 -10.06 14.56
N ILE A 171 8.83 -9.14 15.26
CA ILE A 171 8.64 -9.25 16.72
C ILE A 171 7.84 -10.51 17.05
N ALA A 172 6.77 -10.81 16.30
CA ALA A 172 5.98 -12.02 16.47
C ALA A 172 6.84 -13.28 16.22
N GLY A 173 7.61 -13.29 15.13
CA GLY A 173 8.50 -14.41 14.79
C GLY A 173 9.60 -14.65 15.83
N ILE A 174 10.28 -13.61 16.32
CA ILE A 174 11.30 -13.71 17.39
C ILE A 174 10.64 -14.22 18.68
N SER A 175 9.46 -13.70 19.02
CA SER A 175 8.74 -14.10 20.22
C SER A 175 8.32 -15.58 20.17
N ALA A 176 7.87 -16.06 19.02
CA ALA A 176 7.54 -17.45 18.79
C ALA A 176 8.78 -18.35 18.84
N TRP A 177 9.90 -17.93 18.22
CA TRP A 177 11.13 -18.72 18.13
C TRP A 177 11.88 -18.82 19.46
N TRP A 178 12.08 -17.69 20.15
CA TRP A 178 12.94 -17.65 21.34
C TRP A 178 12.19 -17.92 22.64
N LEU A 179 10.97 -17.34 22.76
CA LEU A 179 10.16 -17.40 23.99
C LEU A 179 9.06 -18.46 23.92
N ASN A 180 8.86 -19.08 22.75
CA ASN A 180 7.73 -19.96 22.47
C ASN A 180 6.37 -19.28 22.72
N TRP A 181 6.31 -17.94 22.52
CA TRP A 181 5.14 -17.12 22.74
C TRP A 181 4.33 -16.96 21.43
N GLN A 182 3.62 -17.99 21.08
CA GLN A 182 2.82 -18.02 19.85
C GLN A 182 1.62 -17.06 19.90
N TRP A 183 1.17 -16.69 21.10
CA TRP A 183 0.10 -15.72 21.29
C TRP A 183 0.44 -14.31 20.75
N VAL A 184 1.70 -13.98 20.59
CA VAL A 184 2.13 -12.67 20.05
C VAL A 184 1.70 -12.53 18.58
N ASP A 185 1.82 -13.58 17.78
CA ASP A 185 1.32 -13.61 16.40
C ASP A 185 -0.21 -13.44 16.37
N VAL A 186 -0.92 -14.08 17.28
CA VAL A 186 -2.38 -13.97 17.39
C VAL A 186 -2.83 -12.55 17.72
N VAL A 187 -2.16 -11.89 18.67
CA VAL A 187 -2.47 -10.49 19.04
C VAL A 187 -2.09 -9.54 17.90
N ALA A 188 -0.91 -9.72 17.34
CA ALA A 188 -0.43 -8.88 16.22
C ALA A 188 -1.39 -8.99 15.02
N SER A 189 -1.76 -10.21 14.63
CA SER A 189 -2.70 -10.43 13.52
C SER A 189 -4.09 -9.87 13.80
N GLY A 190 -4.57 -9.98 15.06
CA GLY A 190 -5.83 -9.36 15.48
C GLY A 190 -5.82 -7.85 15.31
N ILE A 191 -4.73 -7.17 15.70
CA ILE A 191 -4.58 -5.73 15.51
C ILE A 191 -4.48 -5.38 14.02
N LEU A 192 -3.64 -6.07 13.25
CA LEU A 192 -3.48 -5.82 11.82
C LEU A 192 -4.77 -6.09 11.05
N SER A 193 -5.52 -7.13 11.40
CA SER A 193 -6.81 -7.42 10.77
C SER A 193 -7.85 -6.31 10.97
N LEU A 194 -7.82 -5.60 12.11
CA LEU A 194 -8.67 -4.42 12.33
C LEU A 194 -8.28 -3.27 11.41
N PHE A 195 -6.99 -3.06 11.11
CA PHE A 195 -6.56 -2.07 10.13
C PHE A 195 -7.03 -2.43 8.72
N VAL A 196 -6.89 -3.70 8.32
CA VAL A 196 -7.38 -4.20 7.03
C VAL A 196 -8.90 -4.06 6.93
N LEU A 197 -9.63 -4.38 8.01
CA LEU A 197 -11.08 -4.22 8.10
C LEU A 197 -11.50 -2.76 7.90
N TYR A 198 -10.85 -1.84 8.59
CA TYR A 198 -11.10 -0.40 8.45
C TYR A 198 -10.86 0.07 7.00
N SER A 199 -9.75 -0.34 6.40
CA SER A 199 -9.42 -0.02 5.00
C SER A 199 -10.46 -0.59 4.03
N GLY A 200 -10.86 -1.86 4.22
CA GLY A 200 -11.90 -2.52 3.41
C GLY A 200 -13.26 -1.82 3.52
N ILE A 201 -13.71 -1.48 4.73
CA ILE A 201 -14.97 -0.75 4.95
C ILE A 201 -14.91 0.64 4.29
N SER A 202 -13.79 1.35 4.43
CA SER A 202 -13.60 2.65 3.78
C SER A 202 -13.70 2.56 2.26
N THR A 203 -13.08 1.53 1.66
CA THR A 203 -13.14 1.27 0.21
C THR A 203 -14.56 0.95 -0.25
N VAL A 204 -15.28 0.10 0.48
CA VAL A 204 -16.70 -0.21 0.22
C VAL A 204 -17.55 1.06 0.27
N PHE A 205 -17.39 1.86 1.33
CA PHE A 205 -18.16 3.09 1.50
C PHE A 205 -17.91 4.09 0.35
N GLN A 206 -16.66 4.28 -0.06
CA GLN A 206 -16.31 5.15 -1.19
C GLN A 206 -16.89 4.63 -2.51
N ALA A 207 -16.82 3.31 -2.76
CA ALA A 207 -17.38 2.70 -3.96
C ALA A 207 -18.90 2.85 -4.02
N VAL A 208 -19.61 2.58 -2.92
CA VAL A 208 -21.07 2.73 -2.81
C VAL A 208 -21.48 4.20 -2.99
N LYS A 209 -20.81 5.13 -2.30
CA LYS A 209 -21.06 6.57 -2.48
C LYS A 209 -20.88 7.00 -3.94
N SER A 210 -19.81 6.56 -4.58
CA SER A 210 -19.56 6.85 -6.00
C SER A 210 -20.59 6.25 -6.96
N LEU A 211 -21.19 5.11 -6.61
CA LEU A 211 -22.31 4.52 -7.37
C LEU A 211 -23.60 5.32 -7.18
N TYR A 212 -23.87 5.79 -5.96
CA TYR A 212 -25.08 6.53 -5.60
C TYR A 212 -25.10 7.95 -6.20
N ASP A 213 -24.01 8.72 -6.08
CA ASP A 213 -23.93 10.10 -6.60
C ASP A 213 -24.22 10.21 -8.11
N ARG A 214 -23.90 9.18 -8.87
CA ARG A 214 -24.20 9.16 -10.31
C ARG A 214 -25.67 8.97 -10.61
N ASN A 215 -26.41 8.25 -9.76
CA ASN A 215 -27.84 8.05 -9.94
C ASN A 215 -28.63 9.34 -9.64
N THR A 216 -28.18 10.14 -8.69
CA THR A 216 -28.80 11.43 -8.37
C THR A 216 -28.61 12.46 -9.47
N HIS A 217 -27.44 12.53 -10.11
CA HIS A 217 -27.21 13.41 -11.25
C HIS A 217 -28.01 13.03 -12.50
N PHE A 218 -28.26 11.74 -12.72
CA PHE A 218 -29.11 11.28 -13.84
C PHE A 218 -30.60 11.60 -13.62
N LEU A 219 -31.05 11.53 -12.36
CA LEU A 219 -32.45 11.82 -12.02
C LEU A 219 -32.78 13.34 -11.97
N LEU A 220 -31.76 14.18 -11.73
CA LEU A 220 -31.91 15.64 -11.69
C LEU A 220 -31.70 16.32 -13.06
N GLY A 221 -31.12 15.61 -14.04
CA GLY A 221 -30.83 16.13 -15.38
C GLY A 221 -32.02 16.04 -16.39
N ASP A 222 -33.12 15.39 -16.04
CA ASP A 222 -34.23 15.14 -16.97
C ASP A 222 -35.44 16.10 -16.80
N HIS A 223 -35.27 17.20 -16.06
CA HIS A 223 -36.33 18.20 -15.86
C HIS A 223 -35.96 19.64 -16.28
N SER A 224 -35.08 19.82 -17.25
CA SER A 224 -34.79 21.12 -17.85
C SER A 224 -34.98 21.06 -19.37
N HIS A 225 -36.24 21.05 -19.81
CA HIS A 225 -36.69 21.50 -21.12
C HIS A 225 -37.82 22.50 -20.94
#